data_fd95abe7201606eb9dde83544d454cac
#
_entry.id   fd95abe7201606eb9dde83544d454cac
#
_cell.length_a   1.000
_cell.length_b   1.000
_cell.length_c   1.000
_cell.angle_alpha   90.00
_cell.angle_beta   90.00
_cell.angle_gamma   90.00
#
_symmetry.space_group_name_H-M   'P 1'
#
loop_
_entity.id
_entity.type
_entity.pdbx_description
1 polymer ?
#
loop_
_entity_poly.entity_id
_entity_poly.type
_entity_poly.pdbx_seq_one_letter_code
_entity_poly.pdbx_strand_id
1 'polypeptide(L)'
;MQSPIQAYLDSLHARLASNQDGALANYIPELCKADPSWFSISLVTMDGVVYSTGDSDQKFTIQSISKPFVFAAALADRGVELVTSKVGVEPSGDAFNSISLNPKTGAPLNPMINAGAIATASLVAGATPEAQWARIQSAMSAFVGRDLALDEGVYRSESDTGFRNRAIAWMLKNFGIIDGEPMASLENYFRQCSLLVDCRDLAFMAATLANGGVHPVTGQRALPSEHVERVLSVMATCGMYDFAGSWLYEVGMPAKSGVGGGIIAVLPGRFGIGIFSPLLDPKGNSVRGIEVCRHLSRDFGMHVFNRAGEPSMALGRVYTAAQAPSKRLPAPEMRDYLNEHAHRIKYLCLHGYLAVDGIEYVIRRMIAMAADSACFILDMHQVDGISESGARLLNDVRLRFAKDNVAVVFSRIHGRHAIQHFLSTTAPKTDRGYLSFEDNDLAVEWCENHLLGDSGATSASQVGLADCAMLKGLAPELLAQVESVASAVQYSPGEAILTAGEAADGRVFFIEKGYVSILVPLENGAHQRISTLGPGMGFGEMVLLGQTTRSATVVADSEVSCRVLNAVNIDQLAHDAPMLRITLLENISRDMAEKLRRATQWISALA
;
A
#
# COMPACT_ATOMS: atom_id res chain seq x y z
N MET A 1 19.68 15.32 12.75
CA MET A 1 20.48 14.61 11.70
C MET A 1 19.89 14.99 10.36
N GLN A 2 20.70 15.45 9.40
CA GLN A 2 20.23 15.79 8.05
C GLN A 2 19.87 14.51 7.29
N SER A 3 18.79 14.55 6.50
CA SER A 3 18.40 13.42 5.65
C SER A 3 19.53 13.09 4.64
N PRO A 4 19.86 11.81 4.42
CA PRO A 4 20.80 11.39 3.37
C PRO A 4 20.43 11.90 1.98
N ILE A 5 19.12 12.00 1.67
CA ILE A 5 18.62 12.55 0.40
C ILE A 5 18.97 14.03 0.29
N GLN A 6 18.73 14.82 1.35
CA GLN A 6 19.08 16.25 1.34
C GLN A 6 20.59 16.45 1.18
N ALA A 7 21.40 15.70 1.92
CA ALA A 7 22.86 15.77 1.81
C ALA A 7 23.35 15.42 0.39
N TYR A 8 22.72 14.42 -0.25
CA TYR A 8 23.04 14.07 -1.64
C TYR A 8 22.69 15.21 -2.60
N LEU A 9 21.49 15.80 -2.49
CA LEU A 9 21.06 16.91 -3.35
C LEU A 9 21.99 18.13 -3.19
N ASP A 10 22.38 18.47 -1.96
CA ASP A 10 23.31 19.57 -1.69
C ASP A 10 24.68 19.32 -2.34
N SER A 11 25.20 18.10 -2.24
CA SER A 11 26.46 17.69 -2.88
C SER A 11 26.35 17.72 -4.41
N LEU A 12 25.24 17.23 -4.98
CA LEU A 12 25.00 17.23 -6.42
C LEU A 12 24.89 18.66 -6.97
N HIS A 13 24.16 19.54 -6.27
CA HIS A 13 24.03 20.95 -6.59
C HIS A 13 25.42 21.63 -6.60
N ALA A 14 26.17 21.50 -5.53
CA ALA A 14 27.52 22.10 -5.43
C ALA A 14 28.44 21.64 -6.55
N ARG A 15 28.40 20.37 -6.92
CA ARG A 15 29.22 19.78 -8.00
C ARG A 15 28.86 20.33 -9.39
N LEU A 16 27.56 20.56 -9.65
CA LEU A 16 27.07 21.01 -10.96
C LEU A 16 26.95 22.52 -11.09
N ALA A 17 27.01 23.28 -10.00
CA ALA A 17 26.87 24.74 -9.99
C ALA A 17 27.94 25.47 -10.86
N SER A 18 29.12 24.89 -10.99
CA SER A 18 30.20 25.45 -11.81
C SER A 18 30.05 25.25 -13.31
N ASN A 19 29.10 24.40 -13.74
CA ASN A 19 28.83 24.18 -15.17
C ASN A 19 28.10 25.42 -15.73
N GLN A 20 28.74 26.12 -16.64
CA GLN A 20 28.25 27.33 -17.33
C GLN A 20 27.99 27.06 -18.83
N ASP A 21 27.93 25.80 -19.25
CA ASP A 21 27.62 25.44 -20.65
C ASP A 21 26.19 25.84 -21.00
N GLY A 22 25.98 26.17 -22.26
CA GLY A 22 24.67 26.57 -22.79
C GLY A 22 24.51 28.09 -22.93
N ALA A 23 23.29 28.51 -23.23
CA ALA A 23 22.92 29.90 -23.42
C ALA A 23 21.52 30.18 -22.83
N LEU A 24 21.26 31.43 -22.47
CA LEU A 24 19.90 31.85 -22.10
C LEU A 24 18.96 31.75 -23.31
N ALA A 25 17.72 31.43 -23.05
CA ALA A 25 16.68 31.44 -24.07
C ALA A 25 16.52 32.86 -24.66
N ASN A 26 16.45 32.93 -25.96
CA ASN A 26 16.22 34.20 -26.72
C ASN A 26 14.94 34.16 -27.55
N TYR A 27 14.05 33.23 -27.24
CA TYR A 27 12.78 33.03 -27.93
C TYR A 27 11.83 34.26 -27.78
N ILE A 28 11.79 34.85 -26.61
CA ILE A 28 11.17 36.14 -26.32
C ILE A 28 12.13 37.02 -25.50
N PRO A 29 12.05 38.37 -25.57
CA PRO A 29 12.95 39.27 -24.87
C PRO A 29 13.01 39.07 -23.36
N GLU A 30 11.89 38.70 -22.73
CA GLU A 30 11.79 38.57 -21.29
C GLU A 30 12.65 37.39 -20.74
N LEU A 31 12.82 36.32 -21.49
CA LEU A 31 13.63 35.16 -21.08
C LEU A 31 15.14 35.47 -21.05
N CYS A 32 15.59 36.45 -21.83
CA CYS A 32 17.00 36.89 -21.81
C CYS A 32 17.41 37.58 -20.50
N LYS A 33 16.42 37.97 -19.63
CA LYS A 33 16.68 38.67 -18.37
C LYS A 33 16.99 37.74 -17.21
N ALA A 34 16.91 36.42 -17.40
CA ALA A 34 17.24 35.44 -16.37
C ALA A 34 18.72 35.50 -15.96
N ASP A 35 19.01 35.33 -14.69
CA ASP A 35 20.39 35.22 -14.22
C ASP A 35 20.94 33.81 -14.53
N PRO A 36 22.00 33.68 -15.33
CA PRO A 36 22.56 32.38 -15.71
C PRO A 36 23.12 31.57 -14.51
N SER A 37 23.34 32.22 -13.37
CA SER A 37 23.82 31.57 -12.15
C SER A 37 22.72 30.80 -11.41
N TRP A 38 21.46 31.16 -11.59
CA TRP A 38 20.36 30.48 -10.92
C TRP A 38 20.38 28.98 -11.18
N PHE A 39 20.29 28.22 -10.07
CA PHE A 39 20.25 26.77 -10.13
C PHE A 39 19.58 26.19 -8.88
N SER A 40 18.58 25.36 -9.08
CA SER A 40 17.91 24.68 -7.98
C SER A 40 17.42 23.27 -8.36
N ILE A 41 17.32 22.42 -7.34
CA ILE A 41 16.81 21.05 -7.42
C ILE A 41 15.80 20.86 -6.30
N SER A 42 14.63 20.34 -6.61
CA SER A 42 13.61 19.95 -5.64
C SER A 42 13.09 18.55 -5.93
N LEU A 43 12.88 17.77 -4.89
CA LEU A 43 12.31 16.42 -4.92
C LEU A 43 11.18 16.35 -3.90
N VAL A 44 10.03 15.80 -4.31
CA VAL A 44 8.86 15.60 -3.46
C VAL A 44 8.48 14.13 -3.42
N THR A 45 8.34 13.57 -2.21
CA THR A 45 7.90 12.19 -1.97
C THR A 45 6.38 12.05 -2.04
N MET A 46 5.87 10.81 -2.06
CA MET A 46 4.43 10.54 -2.12
C MET A 46 3.69 10.92 -0.82
N ASP A 47 4.38 11.03 0.30
CA ASP A 47 3.87 11.55 1.57
C ASP A 47 4.07 13.06 1.75
N GLY A 48 4.53 13.75 0.69
CA GLY A 48 4.61 15.22 0.65
C GLY A 48 5.87 15.83 1.28
N VAL A 49 6.87 15.01 1.63
CA VAL A 49 8.16 15.53 2.11
C VAL A 49 8.93 16.18 0.97
N VAL A 50 9.42 17.41 1.19
CA VAL A 50 10.16 18.21 0.21
C VAL A 50 11.62 18.26 0.57
N TYR A 51 12.48 17.91 -0.38
CA TYR A 51 13.92 18.12 -0.33
C TYR A 51 14.31 19.15 -1.38
N SER A 52 14.96 20.24 -1.01
CA SER A 52 15.30 21.33 -1.94
C SER A 52 16.70 21.88 -1.68
N THR A 53 17.35 22.32 -2.74
CA THR A 53 18.68 22.97 -2.65
C THR A 53 18.82 24.05 -3.73
N GLY A 54 19.68 25.04 -3.50
CA GLY A 54 19.90 26.18 -4.39
C GLY A 54 18.75 27.19 -4.37
N ASP A 55 18.54 27.87 -5.49
CA ASP A 55 17.56 28.96 -5.68
C ASP A 55 16.12 28.45 -5.79
N SER A 56 15.68 27.59 -4.86
CA SER A 56 14.42 26.86 -4.96
C SER A 56 13.15 27.71 -4.87
N ASP A 57 13.26 28.93 -4.33
CA ASP A 57 12.16 29.91 -4.22
C ASP A 57 12.15 30.93 -5.38
N GLN A 58 13.17 30.89 -6.26
CA GLN A 58 13.24 31.80 -7.41
C GLN A 58 12.06 31.54 -8.35
N LYS A 59 11.25 32.56 -8.60
CA LYS A 59 10.12 32.50 -9.51
C LYS A 59 10.57 32.64 -10.95
N PHE A 60 9.97 31.85 -11.86
CA PHE A 60 10.15 31.90 -13.28
C PHE A 60 8.87 31.45 -13.97
N THR A 61 8.73 31.72 -15.28
CA THR A 61 7.54 31.31 -16.02
C THR A 61 7.66 29.85 -16.45
N ILE A 62 6.58 29.10 -16.28
CA ILE A 62 6.52 27.65 -16.49
C ILE A 62 6.79 27.24 -17.93
N GLN A 63 6.46 28.09 -18.89
CA GLN A 63 6.66 27.84 -20.33
C GLN A 63 6.08 26.49 -20.78
N SER A 64 6.79 25.74 -21.60
CA SER A 64 6.33 24.46 -22.16
C SER A 64 6.11 23.34 -21.14
N ILE A 65 6.49 23.52 -19.89
CA ILE A 65 6.15 22.56 -18.82
C ILE A 65 4.63 22.56 -18.54
N SER A 66 3.90 23.65 -18.89
CA SER A 66 2.45 23.73 -18.78
C SER A 66 1.69 22.71 -19.64
N LYS A 67 2.28 22.26 -20.75
CA LYS A 67 1.62 21.47 -21.81
C LYS A 67 1.01 20.15 -21.31
N PRO A 68 1.71 19.28 -20.58
CA PRO A 68 1.13 18.02 -20.08
C PRO A 68 -0.04 18.25 -19.13
N PHE A 69 -0.07 19.33 -18.37
CA PHE A 69 -1.14 19.62 -17.40
C PHE A 69 -2.39 20.14 -18.09
N VAL A 70 -2.24 20.94 -19.16
CA VAL A 70 -3.38 21.37 -19.99
C VAL A 70 -3.91 20.21 -20.84
N PHE A 71 -3.04 19.32 -21.32
CA PHE A 71 -3.46 18.06 -21.93
C PHE A 71 -4.25 17.18 -20.96
N ALA A 72 -3.79 17.06 -19.70
CA ALA A 72 -4.51 16.38 -18.64
C ALA A 72 -5.91 16.97 -18.40
N ALA A 73 -6.01 18.31 -18.34
CA ALA A 73 -7.30 19.01 -18.19
C ALA A 73 -8.23 18.73 -19.38
N ALA A 74 -7.72 18.77 -20.62
CA ALA A 74 -8.51 18.46 -21.81
C ALA A 74 -9.02 16.99 -21.80
N LEU A 75 -8.18 16.03 -21.39
CA LEU A 75 -8.61 14.63 -21.21
C LEU A 75 -9.71 14.48 -20.17
N ALA A 76 -9.57 15.15 -19.04
CA ALA A 76 -10.58 15.13 -17.98
C ALA A 76 -11.91 15.76 -18.41
N ASP A 77 -11.85 16.84 -19.18
CA ASP A 77 -13.03 17.63 -19.60
C ASP A 77 -13.77 17.02 -20.79
N ARG A 78 -13.05 16.37 -21.73
CA ARG A 78 -13.58 15.92 -23.03
C ARG A 78 -13.50 14.43 -23.28
N GLY A 79 -12.76 13.72 -22.45
CA GLY A 79 -12.48 12.29 -22.65
C GLY A 79 -11.42 12.02 -23.74
N VAL A 80 -10.93 10.79 -23.71
CA VAL A 80 -9.80 10.36 -24.54
C VAL A 80 -10.12 10.40 -26.03
N GLU A 81 -11.28 9.87 -26.44
CA GLU A 81 -11.67 9.74 -27.85
C GLU A 81 -11.70 11.09 -28.57
N LEU A 82 -12.34 12.11 -27.98
CA LEU A 82 -12.41 13.41 -28.58
C LEU A 82 -11.02 14.08 -28.66
N VAL A 83 -10.26 14.03 -27.57
CA VAL A 83 -8.93 14.66 -27.54
C VAL A 83 -7.98 14.01 -28.56
N THR A 84 -7.93 12.67 -28.64
CA THR A 84 -7.05 11.96 -29.57
C THR A 84 -7.51 12.05 -31.03
N SER A 85 -8.79 12.36 -31.30
CA SER A 85 -9.26 12.67 -32.66
C SER A 85 -8.74 14.01 -33.17
N LYS A 86 -8.42 14.96 -32.28
CA LYS A 86 -7.95 16.32 -32.62
C LYS A 86 -6.42 16.47 -32.45
N VAL A 87 -5.79 15.72 -31.54
CA VAL A 87 -4.35 15.79 -31.22
C VAL A 87 -3.78 14.38 -31.13
N GLY A 88 -2.77 14.06 -31.94
CA GLY A 88 -2.08 12.77 -31.89
C GLY A 88 -1.24 12.59 -30.62
N VAL A 89 -0.56 11.44 -30.54
CA VAL A 89 0.30 11.07 -29.39
C VAL A 89 1.71 10.61 -29.84
N GLU A 90 2.03 10.76 -31.11
CA GLU A 90 3.26 10.27 -31.72
C GLU A 90 4.39 11.30 -31.63
N PRO A 91 5.64 10.90 -31.39
CA PRO A 91 6.79 11.80 -31.43
C PRO A 91 6.96 12.39 -32.82
N SER A 92 7.25 13.70 -32.91
CA SER A 92 7.44 14.39 -34.19
C SER A 92 8.84 14.21 -34.77
N GLY A 93 9.85 14.02 -33.93
CA GLY A 93 11.26 14.07 -34.32
C GLY A 93 11.76 15.48 -34.69
N ASP A 94 10.89 16.48 -34.66
CA ASP A 94 11.15 17.87 -35.03
C ASP A 94 11.36 18.78 -33.83
N ALA A 95 11.93 19.97 -34.08
CA ALA A 95 12.01 21.02 -33.05
C ALA A 95 10.59 21.40 -32.54
N PHE A 96 10.46 21.77 -31.28
CA PHE A 96 9.18 22.03 -30.59
C PHE A 96 8.30 23.13 -31.23
N ASN A 97 8.93 24.03 -31.97
CA ASN A 97 8.29 25.15 -32.66
C ASN A 97 8.10 24.90 -34.17
N SER A 98 8.38 23.72 -34.66
CA SER A 98 8.10 23.29 -36.02
C SER A 98 6.59 23.17 -36.27
N ILE A 99 6.18 23.36 -37.55
CA ILE A 99 4.80 23.16 -37.95
C ILE A 99 4.62 21.69 -38.32
N SER A 100 4.57 20.83 -37.29
CA SER A 100 4.47 19.38 -37.44
C SER A 100 3.00 18.94 -37.34
N LEU A 101 2.31 18.97 -38.47
CA LEU A 101 0.94 18.53 -38.64
C LEU A 101 0.87 17.26 -39.50
N ASN A 102 -0.07 16.38 -39.21
CA ASN A 102 -0.38 15.25 -40.06
C ASN A 102 -0.86 15.74 -41.44
N PRO A 103 -0.21 15.37 -42.54
CA PRO A 103 -0.53 15.92 -43.88
C PRO A 103 -1.93 15.55 -44.39
N LYS A 104 -2.56 14.49 -43.82
CA LYS A 104 -3.90 14.05 -44.25
C LYS A 104 -5.01 14.65 -43.38
N THR A 105 -4.79 14.77 -42.08
CA THR A 105 -5.83 15.19 -41.13
C THR A 105 -5.64 16.61 -40.63
N GLY A 106 -4.45 17.21 -40.76
CA GLY A 106 -4.07 18.49 -40.19
C GLY A 106 -3.91 18.43 -38.65
N ALA A 107 -4.10 17.26 -38.01
CA ALA A 107 -3.94 17.11 -36.58
C ALA A 107 -2.47 17.25 -36.16
N PRO A 108 -2.16 17.94 -35.05
CA PRO A 108 -0.82 17.97 -34.47
C PRO A 108 -0.40 16.57 -34.05
N LEU A 109 0.89 16.24 -34.20
CA LEU A 109 1.42 14.89 -33.90
C LEU A 109 1.34 14.54 -32.43
N ASN A 110 1.53 15.50 -31.53
CA ASN A 110 1.37 15.30 -30.08
C ASN A 110 1.12 16.61 -29.34
N PRO A 111 0.64 16.57 -28.07
CA PRO A 111 0.32 17.77 -27.29
C PRO A 111 1.56 18.51 -26.74
N MET A 112 2.79 17.97 -26.89
CA MET A 112 4.02 18.57 -26.34
C MET A 112 4.69 19.55 -27.30
N ILE A 113 4.31 19.57 -28.59
CA ILE A 113 4.69 20.60 -29.56
C ILE A 113 3.70 21.77 -29.51
N ASN A 114 4.10 22.95 -30.01
CA ASN A 114 3.27 24.16 -29.93
C ASN A 114 1.90 23.98 -30.61
N ALA A 115 1.85 23.37 -31.77
CA ALA A 115 0.61 23.10 -32.49
C ALA A 115 -0.37 22.25 -31.64
N GLY A 116 0.16 21.18 -31.02
CA GLY A 116 -0.66 20.33 -30.16
C GLY A 116 -1.10 21.01 -28.88
N ALA A 117 -0.26 21.84 -28.27
CA ALA A 117 -0.61 22.57 -27.06
C ALA A 117 -1.70 23.65 -27.33
N ILE A 118 -1.62 24.36 -28.46
CA ILE A 118 -2.66 25.32 -28.88
C ILE A 118 -3.98 24.59 -29.14
N ALA A 119 -3.95 23.47 -29.85
CA ALA A 119 -5.13 22.63 -30.07
C ALA A 119 -5.69 22.10 -28.74
N THR A 120 -4.85 21.63 -27.82
CA THR A 120 -5.27 21.13 -26.52
C THR A 120 -5.90 22.22 -25.66
N ALA A 121 -5.35 23.45 -25.65
CA ALA A 121 -5.93 24.58 -24.95
C ALA A 121 -7.37 24.91 -25.43
N SER A 122 -7.64 24.73 -26.74
CA SER A 122 -8.98 24.92 -27.30
C SER A 122 -10.01 23.88 -26.85
N LEU A 123 -9.56 22.72 -26.39
CA LEU A 123 -10.41 21.61 -25.96
C LEU A 123 -10.79 21.67 -24.47
N VAL A 124 -10.11 22.49 -23.66
CA VAL A 124 -10.47 22.68 -22.25
C VAL A 124 -11.89 23.25 -22.12
N ALA A 125 -12.65 22.79 -21.14
CA ALA A 125 -14.03 23.23 -20.96
C ALA A 125 -14.13 24.72 -20.57
N GLY A 126 -15.15 25.38 -21.10
CA GLY A 126 -15.48 26.79 -20.83
C GLY A 126 -16.41 27.34 -21.89
N ALA A 127 -17.45 28.06 -21.48
CA ALA A 127 -18.41 28.70 -22.41
C ALA A 127 -17.84 29.94 -23.08
N THR A 128 -16.85 30.60 -22.47
CA THR A 128 -16.15 31.77 -22.99
C THR A 128 -14.64 31.57 -22.88
N PRO A 129 -13.81 32.35 -23.61
CA PRO A 129 -12.35 32.31 -23.48
C PRO A 129 -11.88 32.53 -22.02
N GLU A 130 -12.52 33.38 -21.26
CA GLU A 130 -12.23 33.69 -19.86
C GLU A 130 -12.56 32.48 -18.96
N ALA A 131 -13.67 31.79 -19.21
CA ALA A 131 -14.05 30.59 -18.47
C ALA A 131 -13.09 29.44 -18.78
N GLN A 132 -12.63 29.30 -20.04
CA GLN A 132 -11.57 28.33 -20.40
C GLN A 132 -10.25 28.66 -19.71
N TRP A 133 -9.86 29.93 -19.68
CA TRP A 133 -8.66 30.37 -18.95
C TRP A 133 -8.75 30.05 -17.46
N ALA A 134 -9.86 30.42 -16.82
CA ALA A 134 -10.08 30.11 -15.41
C ALA A 134 -9.97 28.59 -15.12
N ARG A 135 -10.50 27.77 -16.04
CA ARG A 135 -10.40 26.30 -15.92
C ARG A 135 -8.96 25.81 -16.06
N ILE A 136 -8.18 26.34 -17.02
CA ILE A 136 -6.75 26.02 -17.20
C ILE A 136 -5.97 26.39 -15.94
N GLN A 137 -6.12 27.63 -15.46
CA GLN A 137 -5.42 28.13 -14.29
C GLN A 137 -5.75 27.30 -13.03
N SER A 138 -7.04 27.00 -12.82
CA SER A 138 -7.50 26.17 -11.71
C SER A 138 -6.94 24.73 -11.80
N ALA A 139 -6.93 24.13 -13.00
CA ALA A 139 -6.36 22.79 -13.18
C ALA A 139 -4.87 22.77 -12.83
N MET A 140 -4.09 23.73 -13.34
CA MET A 140 -2.66 23.82 -13.06
C MET A 140 -2.37 24.11 -11.57
N SER A 141 -3.17 24.98 -10.94
CA SER A 141 -3.11 25.28 -9.51
C SER A 141 -3.36 24.05 -8.64
N ALA A 142 -4.28 23.16 -9.05
CA ALA A 142 -4.55 21.91 -8.36
C ALA A 142 -3.34 20.94 -8.34
N PHE A 143 -2.52 20.92 -9.40
CA PHE A 143 -1.30 20.13 -9.42
C PHE A 143 -0.21 20.67 -8.49
N VAL A 144 -0.19 21.97 -8.24
CA VAL A 144 0.77 22.64 -7.34
C VAL A 144 0.29 22.66 -5.88
N GLY A 145 -1.03 22.65 -5.67
CA GLY A 145 -1.67 22.79 -4.36
C GLY A 145 -1.79 24.25 -3.87
N ARG A 146 -1.59 25.23 -4.76
CA ARG A 146 -1.77 26.67 -4.52
C ARG A 146 -2.16 27.41 -5.79
N ASP A 147 -2.69 28.62 -5.67
CA ASP A 147 -2.98 29.46 -6.81
C ASP A 147 -1.71 29.94 -7.51
N LEU A 148 -1.73 29.86 -8.84
CA LEU A 148 -0.65 30.34 -9.70
C LEU A 148 -0.97 31.72 -10.25
N ALA A 149 -0.01 32.65 -10.10
CA ALA A 149 -0.09 34.00 -10.65
C ALA A 149 0.40 34.06 -12.10
N LEU A 150 -0.15 34.96 -12.89
CA LEU A 150 0.28 35.26 -14.26
C LEU A 150 1.39 36.32 -14.25
N ASP A 151 2.45 36.10 -15.03
CA ASP A 151 3.41 37.13 -15.39
C ASP A 151 2.90 37.91 -16.60
N GLU A 152 2.36 39.10 -16.37
CA GLU A 152 1.80 39.97 -17.41
C GLU A 152 2.88 40.46 -18.41
N GLY A 153 4.14 40.60 -17.98
CA GLY A 153 5.23 41.02 -18.85
C GLY A 153 5.59 39.93 -19.87
N VAL A 154 5.73 38.70 -19.40
CA VAL A 154 5.98 37.54 -20.25
C VAL A 154 4.80 37.25 -21.16
N TYR A 155 3.55 37.31 -20.63
CA TYR A 155 2.35 37.12 -21.44
C TYR A 155 2.28 38.12 -22.60
N ARG A 156 2.50 39.42 -22.34
CA ARG A 156 2.53 40.43 -23.42
C ARG A 156 3.64 40.18 -24.41
N SER A 157 4.85 39.83 -23.95
CA SER A 157 5.97 39.54 -24.82
C SER A 157 5.68 38.35 -25.74
N GLU A 158 5.07 37.25 -25.22
CA GLU A 158 4.59 36.09 -26.02
C GLU A 158 3.51 36.52 -27.02
N SER A 159 2.55 37.34 -26.59
CA SER A 159 1.48 37.84 -27.46
C SER A 159 2.04 38.71 -28.56
N ASP A 160 2.94 39.65 -28.29
CA ASP A 160 3.47 40.58 -29.28
C ASP A 160 4.37 39.91 -30.33
N THR A 161 5.16 38.94 -29.93
CA THR A 161 6.19 38.29 -30.77
C THR A 161 5.78 36.92 -31.33
N GLY A 162 4.62 36.38 -30.95
CA GLY A 162 4.16 35.03 -31.27
C GLY A 162 3.65 34.80 -32.70
N PHE A 163 4.26 35.39 -33.72
CA PHE A 163 3.80 35.30 -35.14
C PHE A 163 3.69 33.86 -35.65
N ARG A 164 4.67 33.00 -35.33
CA ARG A 164 4.62 31.59 -35.73
C ARG A 164 3.46 30.86 -35.09
N ASN A 165 3.18 31.09 -33.81
CA ASN A 165 2.06 30.48 -33.08
C ASN A 165 0.72 30.97 -33.65
N ARG A 166 0.63 32.24 -34.09
CA ARG A 166 -0.55 32.74 -34.79
C ARG A 166 -0.79 32.00 -36.10
N ALA A 167 0.26 31.81 -36.91
CA ALA A 167 0.14 31.04 -38.15
C ALA A 167 -0.33 29.60 -37.89
N ILE A 168 0.23 28.94 -36.86
CA ILE A 168 -0.19 27.60 -36.42
C ILE A 168 -1.68 27.60 -36.02
N ALA A 169 -2.14 28.55 -35.24
CA ALA A 169 -3.54 28.60 -34.76
C ALA A 169 -4.51 28.73 -35.96
N TRP A 170 -4.20 29.58 -36.97
CA TRP A 170 -4.99 29.68 -38.17
C TRP A 170 -4.96 28.44 -39.06
N MET A 171 -3.82 27.73 -39.11
CA MET A 171 -3.73 26.43 -39.81
C MET A 171 -4.62 25.38 -39.10
N LEU A 172 -4.57 25.29 -37.79
CA LEU A 172 -5.42 24.38 -36.99
C LEU A 172 -6.90 24.68 -37.21
N LYS A 173 -7.28 25.96 -37.33
CA LYS A 173 -8.63 26.36 -37.67
C LYS A 173 -9.02 25.91 -39.06
N ASN A 174 -8.14 26.11 -40.06
CA ASN A 174 -8.37 25.71 -41.43
C ASN A 174 -8.61 24.19 -41.59
N PHE A 175 -7.94 23.38 -40.76
CA PHE A 175 -8.12 21.91 -40.76
C PHE A 175 -9.29 21.46 -39.88
N GLY A 176 -10.04 22.36 -39.24
CA GLY A 176 -11.15 22.00 -38.37
C GLY A 176 -10.70 21.35 -37.05
N ILE A 177 -9.46 21.55 -36.63
CA ILE A 177 -8.96 21.08 -35.32
C ILE A 177 -9.50 22.00 -34.23
N ILE A 178 -9.45 23.32 -34.41
CA ILE A 178 -10.02 24.34 -33.53
C ILE A 178 -11.41 24.71 -34.06
N ASP A 179 -12.46 24.45 -33.30
CA ASP A 179 -13.84 24.75 -33.69
C ASP A 179 -14.18 26.23 -33.47
N GLY A 180 -13.66 26.85 -32.38
CA GLY A 180 -13.90 28.24 -32.00
C GLY A 180 -13.02 29.26 -32.71
N GLU A 181 -12.87 30.45 -32.06
CA GLU A 181 -11.97 31.51 -32.49
C GLU A 181 -10.51 31.12 -32.20
N PRO A 182 -9.63 31.01 -33.21
CA PRO A 182 -8.27 30.51 -33.00
C PRO A 182 -7.42 31.44 -32.14
N MET A 183 -7.67 32.76 -32.18
CA MET A 183 -6.91 33.69 -31.35
C MET A 183 -7.25 33.55 -29.86
N ALA A 184 -8.49 33.23 -29.50
CA ALA A 184 -8.87 32.99 -28.11
C ALA A 184 -8.13 31.78 -27.53
N SER A 185 -8.00 30.69 -28.29
CA SER A 185 -7.23 29.49 -27.90
C SER A 185 -5.74 29.81 -27.78
N LEU A 186 -5.21 30.64 -28.68
CA LEU A 186 -3.80 31.06 -28.66
C LEU A 186 -3.49 31.94 -27.45
N GLU A 187 -4.38 32.87 -27.09
CA GLU A 187 -4.21 33.71 -25.90
C GLU A 187 -4.19 32.85 -24.63
N ASN A 188 -5.06 31.85 -24.52
CA ASN A 188 -5.03 30.90 -23.40
C ASN A 188 -3.73 30.09 -23.35
N TYR A 189 -3.17 29.72 -24.52
CA TYR A 189 -1.86 29.08 -24.63
C TYR A 189 -0.72 30.00 -24.17
N PHE A 190 -0.73 31.29 -24.52
CA PHE A 190 0.28 32.24 -24.05
C PHE A 190 0.17 32.47 -22.53
N ARG A 191 -1.04 32.61 -21.99
CA ARG A 191 -1.28 32.74 -20.55
C ARG A 191 -0.77 31.52 -19.77
N GLN A 192 -1.06 30.29 -20.23
CA GLN A 192 -0.57 29.08 -19.54
C GLN A 192 0.95 29.00 -19.50
N CYS A 193 1.65 29.44 -20.55
CA CYS A 193 3.12 29.51 -20.60
C CYS A 193 3.68 30.54 -19.64
N SER A 194 2.91 31.59 -19.33
CA SER A 194 3.32 32.74 -18.53
C SER A 194 2.96 32.62 -17.04
N LEU A 195 2.48 31.46 -16.57
CA LEU A 195 2.25 31.23 -15.15
C LEU A 195 3.56 31.15 -14.38
N LEU A 196 3.61 31.82 -13.21
CA LEU A 196 4.77 31.87 -12.32
C LEU A 196 4.82 30.63 -11.40
N VAL A 197 5.93 29.93 -11.48
CA VAL A 197 6.27 28.79 -10.63
C VAL A 197 7.65 28.95 -10.04
N ASP A 198 7.98 28.17 -9.03
CA ASP A 198 9.33 27.92 -8.56
C ASP A 198 9.70 26.43 -8.70
N CYS A 199 10.90 26.08 -8.27
CA CYS A 199 11.41 24.72 -8.38
C CYS A 199 10.61 23.70 -7.54
N ARG A 200 10.09 24.12 -6.37
CA ARG A 200 9.25 23.29 -5.50
C ARG A 200 7.89 23.05 -6.14
N ASP A 201 7.29 24.07 -6.75
CA ASP A 201 6.04 23.96 -7.48
C ASP A 201 6.15 22.88 -8.58
N LEU A 202 7.25 22.91 -9.36
CA LEU A 202 7.51 21.89 -10.38
C LEU A 202 7.60 20.49 -9.78
N ALA A 203 8.29 20.35 -8.63
CA ALA A 203 8.40 19.06 -7.96
C ALA A 203 7.04 18.55 -7.43
N PHE A 204 6.17 19.45 -6.94
CA PHE A 204 4.80 19.09 -6.55
C PHE A 204 3.94 18.68 -7.74
N MET A 205 4.03 19.41 -8.86
CA MET A 205 3.32 19.05 -10.10
C MET A 205 3.71 17.65 -10.56
N ALA A 206 5.00 17.34 -10.54
CA ALA A 206 5.54 16.02 -10.86
C ALA A 206 5.09 14.95 -9.85
N ALA A 207 5.11 15.25 -8.55
CA ALA A 207 4.69 14.35 -7.47
C ALA A 207 3.18 14.05 -7.54
N THR A 208 2.36 15.03 -7.93
CA THR A 208 0.91 14.83 -8.14
C THR A 208 0.66 13.82 -9.27
N LEU A 209 1.42 13.88 -10.37
CA LEU A 209 1.38 12.86 -11.42
C LEU A 209 1.89 11.51 -10.90
N ALA A 210 3.02 11.50 -10.17
CA ALA A 210 3.58 10.28 -9.60
C ALA A 210 2.62 9.60 -8.61
N ASN A 211 1.78 10.38 -7.92
CA ASN A 211 0.78 9.93 -6.94
C ASN A 211 -0.61 9.69 -7.57
N GLY A 212 -0.66 9.24 -8.81
CA GLY A 212 -1.92 8.89 -9.48
C GLY A 212 -2.90 10.05 -9.64
N GLY A 213 -2.40 11.29 -9.77
CA GLY A 213 -3.19 12.50 -9.97
C GLY A 213 -3.73 13.13 -8.69
N VAL A 214 -3.26 12.70 -7.52
CA VAL A 214 -3.63 13.26 -6.20
C VAL A 214 -2.46 14.04 -5.63
N HIS A 215 -2.70 15.30 -5.24
CA HIS A 215 -1.68 16.14 -4.62
C HIS A 215 -1.25 15.56 -3.26
N PRO A 216 0.07 15.30 -3.01
CA PRO A 216 0.52 14.52 -1.86
C PRO A 216 0.26 15.17 -0.49
N VAL A 217 0.13 16.50 -0.43
CA VAL A 217 -0.11 17.23 0.82
C VAL A 217 -1.57 17.58 1.01
N THR A 218 -2.23 18.15 -0.03
CA THR A 218 -3.63 18.61 0.11
C THR A 218 -4.65 17.48 -0.02
N GLY A 219 -4.26 16.33 -0.59
CA GLY A 219 -5.16 15.24 -0.91
C GLY A 219 -6.14 15.55 -2.06
N GLN A 220 -6.05 16.74 -2.66
CA GLN A 220 -6.90 17.14 -3.78
C GLN A 220 -6.57 16.31 -5.02
N ARG A 221 -7.60 15.78 -5.67
CA ARG A 221 -7.45 15.11 -6.96
C ARG A 221 -7.40 16.15 -8.08
N ALA A 222 -6.22 16.33 -8.68
CA ALA A 222 -6.00 17.21 -9.82
C ALA A 222 -6.33 16.55 -11.17
N LEU A 223 -6.19 15.20 -11.24
CA LEU A 223 -6.45 14.41 -12.44
C LEU A 223 -7.03 13.04 -12.08
N PRO A 224 -8.06 12.53 -12.78
CA PRO A 224 -8.49 11.13 -12.66
C PRO A 224 -7.33 10.17 -12.98
N SER A 225 -7.19 9.09 -12.19
CA SER A 225 -6.07 8.14 -12.30
C SER A 225 -5.95 7.49 -13.69
N GLU A 226 -7.08 7.24 -14.36
CA GLU A 226 -7.16 6.66 -15.70
C GLU A 226 -6.52 7.51 -16.81
N HIS A 227 -6.28 8.80 -16.55
CA HIS A 227 -5.61 9.71 -17.49
C HIS A 227 -4.13 9.91 -17.19
N VAL A 228 -3.67 9.56 -15.97
CA VAL A 228 -2.28 9.77 -15.55
C VAL A 228 -1.31 9.00 -16.43
N GLU A 229 -1.57 7.71 -16.68
CA GLU A 229 -0.72 6.87 -17.53
C GLU A 229 -0.58 7.42 -18.95
N ARG A 230 -1.65 8.00 -19.51
CA ARG A 230 -1.66 8.61 -20.85
C ARG A 230 -0.78 9.86 -20.90
N VAL A 231 -0.90 10.73 -19.89
CA VAL A 231 -0.06 11.92 -19.75
C VAL A 231 1.42 11.52 -19.60
N LEU A 232 1.73 10.57 -18.74
CA LEU A 232 3.10 10.10 -18.52
C LEU A 232 3.67 9.41 -19.75
N SER A 233 2.89 8.64 -20.51
CA SER A 233 3.31 8.00 -21.77
C SER A 233 3.73 9.05 -22.80
N VAL A 234 2.93 10.10 -22.99
CA VAL A 234 3.27 11.18 -23.93
C VAL A 234 4.45 12.01 -23.42
N MET A 235 4.58 12.22 -22.11
CA MET A 235 5.77 12.87 -21.52
C MET A 235 7.05 12.03 -21.78
N ALA A 236 6.96 10.70 -21.68
CA ALA A 236 8.11 9.81 -21.90
C ALA A 236 8.61 9.86 -23.34
N THR A 237 7.69 9.93 -24.33
CA THR A 237 8.02 9.85 -25.76
C THR A 237 8.23 11.21 -26.44
N CYS A 238 7.61 12.29 -25.91
CA CYS A 238 7.55 13.60 -26.56
C CYS A 238 7.98 14.77 -25.65
N GLY A 239 8.23 14.54 -24.36
CA GLY A 239 8.36 15.63 -23.37
C GLY A 239 9.67 16.42 -23.46
N MET A 240 10.73 15.83 -24.00
CA MET A 240 12.08 16.42 -24.10
C MET A 240 12.45 16.84 -25.52
N TYR A 241 11.43 17.25 -26.29
CA TYR A 241 11.59 17.68 -27.70
C TYR A 241 12.26 16.60 -28.55
N ASP A 242 13.17 16.98 -29.44
CA ASP A 242 13.99 16.07 -30.28
C ASP A 242 15.06 15.30 -29.50
N PHE A 243 15.15 15.51 -28.15
CA PHE A 243 15.99 14.75 -27.21
C PHE A 243 15.24 13.62 -26.51
N ALA A 244 13.94 13.44 -26.73
CA ALA A 244 13.11 12.51 -25.95
C ALA A 244 13.59 11.05 -26.01
N GLY A 245 14.06 10.59 -27.19
CA GLY A 245 14.61 9.23 -27.34
C GLY A 245 15.90 9.00 -26.53
N SER A 246 16.86 9.94 -26.64
CA SER A 246 18.11 9.90 -25.83
C SER A 246 17.81 10.04 -24.34
N TRP A 247 16.87 10.88 -23.97
CA TRP A 247 16.42 11.05 -22.58
C TRP A 247 15.86 9.75 -22.01
N LEU A 248 14.97 9.07 -22.74
CA LEU A 248 14.41 7.80 -22.28
C LEU A 248 15.50 6.72 -22.13
N TYR A 249 16.50 6.71 -23.02
CA TYR A 249 17.61 5.78 -22.96
C TYR A 249 18.57 6.07 -21.79
N GLU A 250 18.87 7.34 -21.49
CA GLU A 250 19.89 7.73 -20.51
C GLU A 250 19.32 7.94 -19.12
N VAL A 251 18.09 8.48 -19.02
CA VAL A 251 17.43 8.90 -17.77
C VAL A 251 16.24 8.01 -17.43
N GLY A 252 15.41 7.70 -18.42
CA GLY A 252 14.32 6.74 -18.30
C GLY A 252 13.15 7.18 -17.42
N MET A 253 12.99 8.47 -17.13
CA MET A 253 11.84 9.03 -16.42
C MET A 253 10.96 9.85 -17.36
N PRO A 254 9.60 9.70 -17.35
CA PRO A 254 8.72 10.65 -18.01
C PRO A 254 9.06 12.08 -17.58
N ALA A 255 9.25 12.98 -18.52
CA ALA A 255 9.71 14.33 -18.21
C ALA A 255 9.11 15.38 -19.14
N LYS A 256 9.19 16.66 -18.75
CA LYS A 256 8.92 17.80 -19.61
C LYS A 256 9.86 18.95 -19.34
N SER A 257 10.47 19.48 -20.38
CA SER A 257 11.31 20.66 -20.30
C SER A 257 10.58 21.91 -20.81
N GLY A 258 11.05 23.07 -20.33
CA GLY A 258 10.60 24.39 -20.76
C GLY A 258 11.77 25.32 -21.05
N VAL A 259 11.63 26.16 -22.08
CA VAL A 259 12.67 27.14 -22.49
C VAL A 259 12.98 28.20 -21.42
N GLY A 260 12.21 28.27 -20.33
CA GLY A 260 12.54 29.05 -19.16
C GLY A 260 13.68 28.44 -18.29
N GLY A 261 14.13 27.21 -18.61
CA GLY A 261 15.18 26.50 -17.87
C GLY A 261 14.66 25.50 -16.85
N GLY A 262 13.34 25.28 -16.79
CA GLY A 262 12.72 24.29 -15.93
C GLY A 262 12.69 22.89 -16.57
N ILE A 263 12.82 21.84 -15.73
CA ILE A 263 12.53 20.45 -16.07
C ILE A 263 11.70 19.84 -14.93
N ILE A 264 10.64 19.11 -15.29
CA ILE A 264 9.98 18.16 -14.39
C ILE A 264 10.32 16.74 -14.83
N ALA A 265 10.52 15.85 -13.86
CA ALA A 265 10.66 14.41 -14.10
C ALA A 265 9.81 13.65 -13.09
N VAL A 266 9.21 12.55 -13.53
CA VAL A 266 8.24 11.79 -12.73
C VAL A 266 8.74 10.36 -12.56
N LEU A 267 8.87 9.90 -11.33
CA LEU A 267 9.04 8.49 -11.02
C LEU A 267 7.74 7.96 -10.42
N PRO A 268 6.89 7.28 -11.22
CA PRO A 268 5.57 6.84 -10.78
C PRO A 268 5.61 6.03 -9.48
N GLY A 269 4.74 6.37 -8.52
CA GLY A 269 4.66 5.73 -7.21
C GLY A 269 5.81 6.03 -6.24
N ARG A 270 6.75 6.95 -6.59
CA ARG A 270 7.93 7.24 -5.74
C ARG A 270 8.19 8.72 -5.52
N PHE A 271 8.50 9.48 -6.59
CA PHE A 271 8.97 10.87 -6.47
C PHE A 271 8.50 11.75 -7.61
N GLY A 272 8.29 13.04 -7.29
CA GLY A 272 8.27 14.12 -8.25
C GLY A 272 9.55 14.93 -8.15
N ILE A 273 10.13 15.31 -9.29
CA ILE A 273 11.38 16.07 -9.38
C ILE A 273 11.11 17.33 -10.16
N GLY A 274 11.55 18.47 -9.61
CA GLY A 274 11.60 19.78 -10.27
C GLY A 274 13.04 20.27 -10.29
N ILE A 275 13.46 20.86 -11.41
CA ILE A 275 14.79 21.46 -11.55
C ILE A 275 14.61 22.78 -12.27
N PHE A 276 15.35 23.79 -11.87
CA PHE A 276 15.41 25.07 -12.53
C PHE A 276 16.85 25.50 -12.72
N SER A 277 17.23 25.78 -13.98
CA SER A 277 18.50 26.36 -14.37
C SER A 277 18.41 26.91 -15.79
N PRO A 278 18.57 28.23 -16.03
CA PRO A 278 18.18 28.88 -17.28
C PRO A 278 19.14 28.67 -18.47
N LEU A 279 20.33 28.12 -18.25
CA LEU A 279 21.25 27.83 -19.37
C LEU A 279 20.77 26.59 -20.14
N LEU A 280 20.51 26.76 -21.43
CA LEU A 280 19.94 25.74 -22.32
C LEU A 280 20.98 25.21 -23.30
N ASP A 281 20.83 23.93 -23.66
CA ASP A 281 21.54 23.30 -24.78
C ASP A 281 20.96 23.74 -26.12
N PRO A 282 21.57 23.37 -27.27
CA PRO A 282 21.05 23.71 -28.60
C PRO A 282 19.63 23.16 -28.89
N LYS A 283 19.16 22.18 -28.12
CA LYS A 283 17.82 21.61 -28.25
C LYS A 283 16.78 22.28 -27.32
N GLY A 284 17.17 23.28 -26.54
CA GLY A 284 16.29 24.05 -25.65
C GLY A 284 16.05 23.41 -24.29
N ASN A 285 16.87 22.46 -23.87
CA ASN A 285 16.78 21.83 -22.55
C ASN A 285 17.82 22.38 -21.58
N SER A 286 17.49 22.49 -20.30
CA SER A 286 18.41 22.92 -19.26
C SER A 286 19.62 21.98 -19.15
N VAL A 287 20.84 22.51 -19.38
CA VAL A 287 22.08 21.73 -19.34
C VAL A 287 22.30 21.09 -17.97
N ARG A 288 22.30 21.93 -16.90
CA ARG A 288 22.43 21.42 -15.52
C ARG A 288 21.27 20.51 -15.14
N GLY A 289 20.05 20.80 -15.65
CA GLY A 289 18.86 19.99 -15.39
C GLY A 289 18.97 18.57 -15.96
N ILE A 290 19.50 18.39 -17.17
CA ILE A 290 19.77 17.07 -17.76
C ILE A 290 20.77 16.30 -16.90
N GLU A 291 21.90 16.94 -16.51
CA GLU A 291 22.92 16.29 -15.70
C GLU A 291 22.40 15.85 -14.33
N VAL A 292 21.57 16.69 -13.66
CA VAL A 292 20.92 16.32 -12.40
C VAL A 292 20.10 15.04 -12.60
N CYS A 293 19.25 14.99 -13.62
CA CYS A 293 18.39 13.82 -13.86
C CYS A 293 19.19 12.56 -14.21
N ARG A 294 20.29 12.68 -14.97
CA ARG A 294 21.22 11.56 -15.25
C ARG A 294 21.81 10.99 -13.96
N HIS A 295 22.29 11.89 -13.07
CA HIS A 295 22.84 11.48 -11.78
C HIS A 295 21.79 10.82 -10.89
N LEU A 296 20.60 11.42 -10.72
CA LEU A 296 19.51 10.86 -9.93
C LEU A 296 19.08 9.50 -10.47
N SER A 297 18.91 9.37 -11.79
CA SER A 297 18.52 8.10 -12.41
C SER A 297 19.54 6.99 -12.17
N ARG A 298 20.83 7.29 -12.37
CA ARG A 298 21.90 6.31 -12.18
C ARG A 298 22.11 5.95 -10.73
N ASP A 299 22.23 6.96 -9.86
CA ASP A 299 22.69 6.77 -8.48
C ASP A 299 21.59 6.21 -7.57
N PHE A 300 20.30 6.45 -7.91
CA PHE A 300 19.15 5.89 -7.19
C PHE A 300 18.34 4.85 -7.99
N GLY A 301 18.82 4.44 -9.18
CA GLY A 301 18.12 3.46 -10.00
C GLY A 301 16.72 3.92 -10.44
N MET A 302 16.54 5.21 -10.76
CA MET A 302 15.23 5.80 -11.04
C MET A 302 14.76 5.62 -12.50
N HIS A 303 15.45 4.82 -13.30
CA HIS A 303 15.01 4.49 -14.64
C HIS A 303 13.73 3.65 -14.59
N VAL A 304 12.67 4.04 -15.31
CA VAL A 304 11.36 3.37 -15.29
C VAL A 304 11.42 1.88 -15.64
N PHE A 305 12.41 1.46 -16.42
CA PHE A 305 12.67 0.05 -16.74
C PHE A 305 13.63 -0.63 -15.75
N ASN A 306 14.21 0.10 -14.79
CA ASN A 306 15.01 -0.49 -13.73
C ASN A 306 14.09 -0.98 -12.63
N ARG A 307 13.67 -2.23 -12.68
CA ARG A 307 12.96 -2.91 -11.60
C ARG A 307 13.99 -3.37 -10.56
N ALA A 308 14.38 -2.47 -9.68
CA ALA A 308 15.05 -2.84 -8.44
C ALA A 308 14.01 -3.47 -7.50
N GLY A 309 13.84 -4.75 -7.60
CA GLY A 309 12.97 -5.57 -6.75
C GLY A 309 12.73 -6.90 -7.46
N GLU A 310 13.30 -7.97 -6.91
CA GLU A 310 12.93 -9.31 -7.36
C GLU A 310 11.42 -9.49 -7.16
N PRO A 311 10.71 -10.21 -8.06
CA PRO A 311 9.31 -10.60 -7.86
C PRO A 311 9.06 -11.37 -6.56
N SER A 312 10.13 -11.86 -5.93
CA SER A 312 10.15 -12.53 -4.63
C SER A 312 9.78 -11.62 -3.45
N MET A 313 9.74 -10.31 -3.61
CA MET A 313 9.46 -9.38 -2.50
C MET A 313 7.99 -9.39 -2.01
N ALA A 314 7.04 -9.95 -2.80
CA ALA A 314 5.66 -10.08 -2.36
C ALA A 314 5.45 -11.21 -1.33
N LEU A 315 6.34 -12.23 -1.33
CA LEU A 315 6.31 -13.37 -0.44
C LEU A 315 7.57 -13.38 0.42
N GLY A 316 7.42 -13.11 1.70
CA GLY A 316 8.49 -13.21 2.68
C GLY A 316 8.65 -14.63 3.18
N ARG A 317 8.27 -14.86 4.44
CA ARG A 317 8.41 -16.14 5.10
C ARG A 317 7.25 -17.09 4.76
N VAL A 318 7.58 -18.39 4.64
CA VAL A 318 6.61 -19.48 4.57
C VAL A 318 6.91 -20.45 5.72
N TYR A 319 5.90 -20.78 6.52
CA TYR A 319 5.98 -21.75 7.60
C TYR A 319 4.66 -22.51 7.74
N THR A 320 4.60 -23.48 8.65
CA THR A 320 3.43 -24.36 8.79
C THR A 320 2.82 -24.28 10.18
N ALA A 321 1.58 -24.75 10.34
CA ALA A 321 0.96 -24.84 11.66
C ALA A 321 1.68 -25.87 12.58
N ALA A 322 2.46 -26.78 12.05
CA ALA A 322 3.33 -27.64 12.87
C ALA A 322 4.41 -26.83 13.60
N GLN A 323 4.86 -25.70 13.02
CA GLN A 323 5.84 -24.80 13.61
C GLN A 323 5.17 -23.72 14.48
N ALA A 324 3.99 -23.23 14.07
CA ALA A 324 3.22 -22.23 14.79
C ALA A 324 1.73 -22.65 14.87
N PRO A 325 1.37 -23.59 15.74
CA PRO A 325 -0.01 -24.05 15.91
C PRO A 325 -0.88 -22.97 16.55
N SER A 326 -2.20 -23.15 16.55
CA SER A 326 -3.11 -22.26 17.28
C SER A 326 -2.80 -22.28 18.79
N LYS A 327 -3.22 -21.24 19.47
CA LYS A 327 -3.15 -21.17 20.94
C LYS A 327 -4.19 -22.07 21.63
N ARG A 328 -5.07 -22.72 20.86
CA ARG A 328 -5.98 -23.72 21.38
C ARG A 328 -5.22 -24.97 21.81
N LEU A 329 -5.55 -25.49 22.98
CA LEU A 329 -5.07 -26.78 23.44
C LEU A 329 -6.14 -27.84 23.08
N PRO A 330 -5.88 -28.68 22.05
CA PRO A 330 -6.83 -29.70 21.64
C PRO A 330 -6.84 -30.88 22.62
N ALA A 331 -7.95 -31.63 22.63
CA ALA A 331 -8.01 -32.93 23.34
C ALA A 331 -6.92 -33.89 22.80
N PRO A 332 -6.47 -34.90 23.60
CA PRO A 332 -5.35 -35.77 23.24
C PRO A 332 -5.46 -36.39 21.84
N GLU A 333 -6.62 -36.94 21.48
CA GLU A 333 -6.86 -37.58 20.17
C GLU A 333 -6.76 -36.58 19.00
N MET A 334 -7.31 -35.38 19.17
CA MET A 334 -7.19 -34.30 18.20
C MET A 334 -5.75 -33.79 18.09
N ARG A 335 -5.01 -33.77 19.22
CA ARG A 335 -3.60 -33.35 19.28
C ARG A 335 -2.71 -34.27 18.46
N ASP A 336 -2.88 -35.59 18.60
CA ASP A 336 -2.08 -36.55 17.86
C ASP A 336 -2.30 -36.41 16.35
N TYR A 337 -3.55 -36.25 15.92
CA TYR A 337 -3.89 -36.01 14.53
C TYR A 337 -3.30 -34.69 14.00
N LEU A 338 -3.42 -33.60 14.76
CA LEU A 338 -2.85 -32.30 14.37
C LEU A 338 -1.31 -32.35 14.33
N ASN A 339 -0.66 -33.02 15.29
CA ASN A 339 0.81 -33.17 15.27
C ASN A 339 1.29 -33.87 13.98
N GLU A 340 0.53 -34.83 13.46
CA GLU A 340 0.85 -35.54 12.23
C GLU A 340 0.54 -34.71 10.97
N HIS A 341 -0.57 -33.97 10.97
CA HIS A 341 -1.13 -33.36 9.75
C HIS A 341 -1.03 -31.82 9.70
N ALA A 342 -0.65 -31.12 10.78
CA ALA A 342 -0.60 -29.66 10.82
C ALA A 342 0.40 -29.04 9.82
N HIS A 343 1.37 -29.82 9.32
CA HIS A 343 2.27 -29.40 8.24
C HIS A 343 1.52 -29.05 6.93
N ARG A 344 0.28 -29.53 6.76
CA ARG A 344 -0.59 -29.26 5.61
C ARG A 344 -1.28 -27.89 5.67
N ILE A 345 -1.18 -27.18 6.79
CA ILE A 345 -1.61 -25.79 6.93
C ILE A 345 -0.39 -24.90 6.73
N LYS A 346 -0.37 -24.12 5.67
CA LYS A 346 0.76 -23.28 5.26
C LYS A 346 0.45 -21.81 5.50
N TYR A 347 1.35 -21.09 6.19
CA TYR A 347 1.33 -19.63 6.26
C TYR A 347 2.19 -19.04 5.16
N LEU A 348 1.69 -18.05 4.49
CA LEU A 348 2.39 -17.21 3.53
C LEU A 348 2.36 -15.77 4.03
N CYS A 349 3.48 -15.29 4.55
CA CYS A 349 3.61 -13.90 4.98
C CYS A 349 3.84 -13.01 3.75
N LEU A 350 2.85 -12.19 3.41
CA LEU A 350 2.93 -11.29 2.28
C LEU A 350 3.35 -9.89 2.73
N HIS A 351 4.07 -9.15 1.86
CA HIS A 351 4.50 -7.80 2.19
C HIS A 351 4.60 -6.89 0.95
N GLY A 352 4.69 -5.58 1.19
CA GLY A 352 4.77 -4.55 0.16
C GLY A 352 3.46 -4.37 -0.61
N TYR A 353 3.55 -3.77 -1.81
CA TYR A 353 2.40 -3.58 -2.68
C TYR A 353 2.22 -4.78 -3.60
N LEU A 354 1.08 -5.43 -3.51
CA LEU A 354 0.76 -6.65 -4.25
C LEU A 354 0.23 -6.31 -5.66
N ALA A 355 1.15 -6.11 -6.60
CA ALA A 355 0.85 -6.01 -8.03
C ALA A 355 0.74 -7.41 -8.66
N VAL A 356 0.43 -7.45 -9.96
CA VAL A 356 0.18 -8.71 -10.70
C VAL A 356 1.38 -9.66 -10.66
N ASP A 357 2.58 -9.15 -10.81
CA ASP A 357 3.84 -9.92 -10.80
C ASP A 357 4.14 -10.54 -9.44
N GLY A 358 3.97 -9.75 -8.34
CA GLY A 358 4.12 -10.27 -6.99
C GLY A 358 3.08 -11.34 -6.66
N ILE A 359 1.83 -11.13 -7.04
CA ILE A 359 0.75 -12.11 -6.86
C ILE A 359 0.96 -13.37 -7.71
N GLU A 360 1.43 -13.25 -8.95
CA GLU A 360 1.76 -14.40 -9.80
C GLU A 360 2.80 -15.30 -9.12
N TYR A 361 3.85 -14.71 -8.55
CA TYR A 361 4.85 -15.44 -7.80
C TYR A 361 4.25 -16.17 -6.58
N VAL A 362 3.40 -15.48 -5.78
CA VAL A 362 2.70 -16.09 -4.64
C VAL A 362 1.84 -17.27 -5.10
N ILE A 363 1.03 -17.10 -6.14
CA ILE A 363 0.17 -18.15 -6.70
C ILE A 363 0.99 -19.35 -7.17
N ARG A 364 2.08 -19.15 -7.87
CA ARG A 364 2.97 -20.21 -8.34
C ARG A 364 3.57 -21.00 -7.18
N ARG A 365 3.95 -20.30 -6.09
CA ARG A 365 4.41 -20.96 -4.85
C ARG A 365 3.30 -21.76 -4.18
N MET A 366 2.06 -21.24 -4.13
CA MET A 366 0.90 -21.98 -3.61
C MET A 366 0.63 -23.24 -4.44
N ILE A 367 0.63 -23.13 -5.77
CA ILE A 367 0.43 -24.28 -6.66
C ILE A 367 1.51 -25.36 -6.44
N ALA A 368 2.77 -24.96 -6.29
CA ALA A 368 3.87 -25.91 -6.03
C ALA A 368 3.72 -26.67 -4.70
N MET A 369 3.02 -26.08 -3.72
CA MET A 369 2.76 -26.69 -2.40
C MET A 369 1.39 -27.37 -2.29
N ALA A 370 0.53 -27.24 -3.28
CA ALA A 370 -0.89 -27.63 -3.19
C ALA A 370 -1.10 -29.10 -2.87
N ALA A 371 -0.29 -30.01 -3.44
CA ALA A 371 -0.43 -31.44 -3.25
C ALA A 371 -0.30 -31.89 -1.78
N ASP A 372 0.45 -31.13 -0.97
CA ASP A 372 0.68 -31.34 0.46
C ASP A 372 0.09 -30.22 1.30
N SER A 373 -1.06 -29.68 0.89
CA SER A 373 -1.72 -28.58 1.60
C SER A 373 -3.22 -28.84 1.73
N ALA A 374 -3.76 -28.53 2.91
CA ALA A 374 -5.20 -28.47 3.17
C ALA A 374 -5.68 -27.02 3.27
N CYS A 375 -4.82 -26.12 3.79
CA CYS A 375 -5.12 -24.71 3.96
C CYS A 375 -3.91 -23.84 3.66
N PHE A 376 -4.16 -22.68 3.05
CA PHE A 376 -3.23 -21.56 2.94
C PHE A 376 -3.76 -20.37 3.75
N ILE A 377 -2.94 -19.85 4.66
CA ILE A 377 -3.18 -18.62 5.41
C ILE A 377 -2.34 -17.52 4.79
N LEU A 378 -2.99 -16.56 4.14
CA LEU A 378 -2.33 -15.39 3.56
C LEU A 378 -2.29 -14.27 4.62
N ASP A 379 -1.11 -14.11 5.24
CA ASP A 379 -0.89 -13.08 6.24
C ASP A 379 -0.60 -11.74 5.57
N MET A 380 -1.52 -10.81 5.73
CA MET A 380 -1.51 -9.51 5.08
C MET A 380 -0.92 -8.39 5.96
N HIS A 381 -0.30 -8.70 7.11
CA HIS A 381 0.15 -7.70 8.08
C HIS A 381 1.09 -6.64 7.48
N GLN A 382 2.04 -7.06 6.65
CA GLN A 382 3.05 -6.21 6.04
C GLN A 382 2.70 -5.79 4.59
N VAL A 383 1.45 -5.99 4.18
CA VAL A 383 0.99 -5.59 2.83
C VAL A 383 0.58 -4.14 2.87
N ASP A 384 1.17 -3.29 2.03
CA ASP A 384 0.85 -1.86 1.93
C ASP A 384 -0.42 -1.61 1.12
N GLY A 385 -0.68 -2.45 0.12
CA GLY A 385 -1.85 -2.38 -0.75
C GLY A 385 -1.88 -3.50 -1.77
N ILE A 386 -2.96 -3.57 -2.54
CA ILE A 386 -3.13 -4.56 -3.61
C ILE A 386 -3.73 -3.87 -4.84
N SER A 387 -3.28 -4.24 -6.04
CA SER A 387 -3.93 -3.79 -7.28
C SER A 387 -5.25 -4.54 -7.50
N GLU A 388 -6.20 -3.93 -8.22
CA GLU A 388 -7.45 -4.59 -8.59
C GLU A 388 -7.21 -5.91 -9.34
N SER A 389 -6.27 -5.89 -10.30
CA SER A 389 -5.90 -7.09 -11.06
C SER A 389 -5.25 -8.16 -10.18
N GLY A 390 -4.44 -7.76 -9.18
CA GLY A 390 -3.86 -8.67 -8.19
C GLY A 390 -4.92 -9.31 -7.30
N ALA A 391 -5.89 -8.53 -6.82
CA ALA A 391 -7.02 -9.05 -6.04
C ALA A 391 -7.88 -10.03 -6.84
N ARG A 392 -8.11 -9.75 -8.14
CA ARG A 392 -8.82 -10.65 -9.05
C ARG A 392 -8.11 -11.99 -9.19
N LEU A 393 -6.79 -11.99 -9.41
CA LEU A 393 -5.99 -13.21 -9.50
C LEU A 393 -6.00 -14.03 -8.20
N LEU A 394 -5.95 -13.37 -7.02
CA LEU A 394 -6.08 -14.06 -5.73
C LEU A 394 -7.45 -14.72 -5.57
N ASN A 395 -8.53 -14.02 -5.94
CA ASN A 395 -9.87 -14.61 -5.89
C ASN A 395 -10.02 -15.79 -6.86
N ASP A 396 -9.47 -15.69 -8.07
CA ASP A 396 -9.52 -16.78 -9.06
C ASP A 396 -8.79 -18.03 -8.55
N VAL A 397 -7.61 -17.87 -7.94
CA VAL A 397 -6.85 -19.01 -7.41
C VAL A 397 -7.52 -19.60 -6.17
N ARG A 398 -8.08 -18.76 -5.28
CA ARG A 398 -8.83 -19.21 -4.10
C ARG A 398 -10.00 -20.11 -4.51
N LEU A 399 -10.77 -19.70 -5.52
CA LEU A 399 -11.90 -20.49 -6.04
C LEU A 399 -11.48 -21.80 -6.73
N ARG A 400 -10.29 -21.83 -7.33
CA ARG A 400 -9.73 -23.07 -7.90
C ARG A 400 -9.33 -24.04 -6.79
N PHE A 401 -8.59 -23.56 -5.79
CA PHE A 401 -8.20 -24.39 -4.65
C PHE A 401 -9.40 -24.94 -3.87
N ALA A 402 -10.47 -24.15 -3.73
CA ALA A 402 -11.70 -24.62 -3.09
C ALA A 402 -12.34 -25.83 -3.79
N LYS A 403 -12.18 -25.99 -5.12
CA LYS A 403 -12.65 -27.17 -5.86
C LYS A 403 -11.85 -28.43 -5.52
N ASP A 404 -10.59 -28.25 -5.13
CA ASP A 404 -9.67 -29.32 -4.75
C ASP A 404 -9.65 -29.53 -3.21
N ASN A 405 -10.65 -29.00 -2.51
CA ASN A 405 -10.80 -29.02 -1.05
C ASN A 405 -9.61 -28.39 -0.30
N VAL A 406 -8.92 -27.40 -0.91
CA VAL A 406 -7.87 -26.63 -0.29
C VAL A 406 -8.41 -25.24 0.05
N ALA A 407 -8.44 -24.88 1.34
CA ALA A 407 -8.95 -23.61 1.78
C ALA A 407 -7.88 -22.50 1.65
N VAL A 408 -8.30 -21.31 1.24
CA VAL A 408 -7.46 -20.10 1.25
C VAL A 408 -8.13 -19.05 2.11
N VAL A 409 -7.48 -18.66 3.18
CA VAL A 409 -8.00 -17.69 4.16
C VAL A 409 -7.04 -16.50 4.29
N PHE A 410 -7.58 -15.34 4.65
CA PHE A 410 -6.81 -14.12 4.86
C PHE A 410 -6.73 -13.81 6.36
N SER A 411 -5.59 -13.31 6.81
CA SER A 411 -5.45 -12.82 8.18
C SER A 411 -4.93 -11.39 8.18
N ARG A 412 -5.34 -10.62 9.23
CA ARG A 412 -4.87 -9.26 9.50
C ARG A 412 -5.18 -8.24 8.40
N ILE A 413 -6.36 -8.36 7.77
CA ILE A 413 -6.88 -7.38 6.80
C ILE A 413 -7.91 -6.40 7.41
N HIS A 414 -8.30 -6.56 8.67
CA HIS A 414 -9.23 -5.66 9.35
C HIS A 414 -8.71 -4.22 9.38
N GLY A 415 -9.59 -3.24 9.06
CA GLY A 415 -9.22 -1.83 8.95
C GLY A 415 -8.49 -1.43 7.66
N ARG A 416 -8.18 -2.37 6.76
CA ARG A 416 -7.52 -2.10 5.47
C ARG A 416 -8.56 -1.99 4.35
N HIS A 417 -9.30 -0.90 4.36
CA HIS A 417 -10.47 -0.71 3.49
C HIS A 417 -10.20 -0.90 1.99
N ALA A 418 -9.04 -0.45 1.49
CA ALA A 418 -8.69 -0.60 0.08
C ALA A 418 -8.49 -2.08 -0.31
N ILE A 419 -7.81 -2.88 0.52
CA ILE A 419 -7.60 -4.30 0.28
C ILE A 419 -8.93 -5.05 0.34
N GLN A 420 -9.73 -4.80 1.38
CA GLN A 420 -11.06 -5.40 1.55
C GLN A 420 -11.99 -5.03 0.38
N HIS A 421 -11.96 -3.77 -0.07
CA HIS A 421 -12.74 -3.30 -1.20
C HIS A 421 -12.39 -4.08 -2.47
N PHE A 422 -11.12 -4.18 -2.86
CA PHE A 422 -10.72 -4.90 -4.06
C PHE A 422 -10.99 -6.40 -3.98
N LEU A 423 -10.74 -7.04 -2.83
CA LEU A 423 -11.06 -8.47 -2.65
C LEU A 423 -12.57 -8.73 -2.76
N SER A 424 -13.42 -7.82 -2.26
CA SER A 424 -14.87 -7.96 -2.33
C SER A 424 -15.42 -7.68 -3.73
N THR A 425 -14.95 -6.62 -4.40
CA THR A 425 -15.48 -6.19 -5.70
C THR A 425 -15.02 -7.07 -6.86
N THR A 426 -13.85 -7.71 -6.73
CA THR A 426 -13.32 -8.64 -7.75
C THR A 426 -13.80 -10.08 -7.56
N ALA A 427 -14.45 -10.41 -6.44
CA ALA A 427 -15.05 -11.72 -6.24
C ALA A 427 -16.28 -11.93 -7.16
N PRO A 428 -16.47 -13.12 -7.75
CA PRO A 428 -17.68 -13.43 -8.53
C PRO A 428 -18.95 -13.28 -7.69
N LYS A 429 -20.02 -12.77 -8.29
CA LYS A 429 -21.33 -12.57 -7.62
C LYS A 429 -21.94 -13.85 -7.02
N THR A 430 -21.52 -15.01 -7.49
CA THR A 430 -21.95 -16.32 -7.00
C THR A 430 -21.13 -16.83 -5.81
N ASP A 431 -20.05 -16.14 -5.48
CA ASP A 431 -19.18 -16.52 -4.38
C ASP A 431 -19.75 -16.03 -3.04
N ARG A 432 -19.63 -16.87 -2.00
CA ARG A 432 -20.00 -16.50 -0.61
C ARG A 432 -19.03 -15.51 0.05
N GLY A 433 -18.01 -15.08 -0.69
CA GLY A 433 -16.96 -14.19 -0.23
C GLY A 433 -15.71 -14.93 0.24
N TYR A 434 -14.73 -14.16 0.68
CA TYR A 434 -13.49 -14.69 1.23
C TYR A 434 -13.58 -14.78 2.76
N LEU A 435 -12.86 -15.76 3.34
CA LEU A 435 -12.73 -15.90 4.79
C LEU A 435 -11.57 -15.01 5.26
N SER A 436 -11.82 -14.19 6.28
CA SER A 436 -10.81 -13.34 6.89
C SER A 436 -10.89 -13.34 8.41
N PHE A 437 -9.74 -13.27 9.05
CA PHE A 437 -9.57 -13.31 10.49
C PHE A 437 -8.77 -12.10 10.98
N GLU A 438 -9.04 -11.68 12.21
CA GLU A 438 -8.35 -10.53 12.83
C GLU A 438 -6.85 -10.78 13.01
N ASP A 439 -6.50 -12.02 13.34
CA ASP A 439 -5.12 -12.45 13.55
C ASP A 439 -4.83 -13.85 13.00
N ASN A 440 -3.56 -14.24 13.04
CA ASN A 440 -3.10 -15.56 12.59
C ASN A 440 -3.58 -16.69 13.49
N ASP A 441 -3.83 -16.42 14.77
CA ASP A 441 -4.25 -17.43 15.74
C ASP A 441 -5.67 -17.91 15.46
N LEU A 442 -6.58 -16.99 15.18
CA LEU A 442 -7.94 -17.33 14.75
C LEU A 442 -7.97 -18.00 13.38
N ALA A 443 -7.11 -17.55 12.46
CA ALA A 443 -7.01 -18.13 11.13
C ALA A 443 -6.54 -19.60 11.18
N VAL A 444 -5.49 -19.89 11.95
CA VAL A 444 -4.98 -21.26 12.06
C VAL A 444 -5.92 -22.17 12.84
N GLU A 445 -6.59 -21.64 13.88
CA GLU A 445 -7.59 -22.41 14.63
C GLU A 445 -8.75 -22.85 13.71
N TRP A 446 -9.20 -21.97 12.81
CA TRP A 446 -10.19 -22.32 11.81
C TRP A 446 -9.66 -23.39 10.85
N CYS A 447 -8.40 -23.27 10.37
CA CYS A 447 -7.78 -24.24 9.49
C CYS A 447 -7.57 -25.61 10.18
N GLU A 448 -7.22 -25.62 11.46
CA GLU A 448 -7.14 -26.84 12.27
C GLU A 448 -8.51 -27.53 12.40
N ASN A 449 -9.58 -26.75 12.62
CA ASN A 449 -10.94 -27.28 12.66
C ASN A 449 -11.38 -27.83 11.29
N HIS A 450 -11.01 -27.15 10.20
CA HIS A 450 -11.29 -27.61 8.84
C HIS A 450 -10.56 -28.95 8.58
N LEU A 451 -9.30 -29.05 8.98
CA LEU A 451 -8.51 -30.28 8.85
C LEU A 451 -9.06 -31.44 9.71
N LEU A 452 -9.54 -31.14 10.92
CA LEU A 452 -10.19 -32.12 11.82
C LEU A 452 -11.58 -32.55 11.29
N GLY A 453 -12.31 -31.67 10.62
CA GLY A 453 -13.59 -31.98 9.98
C GLY A 453 -13.48 -33.07 8.92
N ASP A 454 -12.38 -33.08 8.18
CA ASP A 454 -12.07 -34.13 7.20
C ASP A 454 -11.81 -35.50 7.85
N SER A 455 -11.41 -35.55 9.14
CA SER A 455 -11.14 -36.78 9.88
C SER A 455 -12.35 -37.37 10.64
N GLY A 456 -13.49 -36.63 10.66
CA GLY A 456 -14.65 -37.01 11.46
C GLY A 456 -14.49 -36.82 12.98
N ALA A 457 -13.42 -36.18 13.44
CA ALA A 457 -13.07 -36.00 14.87
C ALA A 457 -13.77 -34.78 15.54
N THR A 458 -14.88 -34.32 15.00
CA THR A 458 -15.50 -33.01 15.34
C THR A 458 -16.48 -33.02 16.52
N SER A 459 -16.67 -34.07 17.30
CA SER A 459 -17.55 -33.96 18.47
C SER A 459 -16.76 -33.72 19.74
N ALA A 460 -16.88 -32.49 20.27
CA ALA A 460 -16.55 -32.19 21.67
C ALA A 460 -17.51 -33.01 22.55
N SER A 461 -17.15 -34.26 22.86
CA SER A 461 -17.86 -35.07 23.82
C SER A 461 -17.73 -34.42 25.19
N GLN A 462 -18.83 -34.38 25.95
CA GLN A 462 -18.77 -34.04 27.35
C GLN A 462 -17.86 -35.05 28.07
N VAL A 463 -16.88 -34.57 28.83
CA VAL A 463 -15.94 -35.41 29.59
C VAL A 463 -16.28 -35.34 31.07
N GLY A 464 -16.05 -36.42 31.77
CA GLY A 464 -16.20 -36.43 33.22
C GLY A 464 -15.01 -35.85 33.95
N LEU A 465 -15.14 -35.59 35.25
CA LEU A 465 -14.05 -35.11 36.08
C LEU A 465 -12.86 -36.07 36.10
N ALA A 466 -13.11 -37.36 35.97
CA ALA A 466 -12.10 -38.42 35.86
C ALA A 466 -11.16 -38.28 34.66
N ASP A 467 -11.66 -37.70 33.57
CA ASP A 467 -10.93 -37.52 32.33
C ASP A 467 -10.09 -36.22 32.31
N CYS A 468 -10.21 -35.40 33.38
CA CYS A 468 -9.51 -34.13 33.45
C CYS A 468 -7.99 -34.33 33.66
N ALA A 469 -7.21 -33.65 32.84
CA ALA A 469 -5.74 -33.80 32.79
C ALA A 469 -5.07 -33.54 34.16
N MET A 470 -5.57 -32.57 34.93
CA MET A 470 -5.03 -32.25 36.24
C MET A 470 -5.26 -33.36 37.30
N LEU A 471 -6.28 -34.20 37.12
CA LEU A 471 -6.66 -35.27 38.02
C LEU A 471 -6.19 -36.64 37.53
N LYS A 472 -5.52 -36.71 36.41
CA LYS A 472 -5.05 -37.95 35.79
C LYS A 472 -4.06 -38.69 36.71
N GLY A 473 -4.34 -39.98 36.98
CA GLY A 473 -3.51 -40.81 37.84
C GLY A 473 -3.94 -40.88 39.28
N LEU A 474 -5.05 -40.21 39.68
CA LEU A 474 -5.65 -40.40 40.99
C LEU A 474 -6.31 -41.77 41.09
N ALA A 475 -6.26 -42.38 42.31
CA ALA A 475 -6.99 -43.59 42.60
C ALA A 475 -8.52 -43.36 42.52
N PRO A 476 -9.32 -44.35 42.06
CA PRO A 476 -10.77 -44.18 41.91
C PRO A 476 -11.49 -43.72 43.19
N GLU A 477 -11.05 -44.21 44.34
CA GLU A 477 -11.65 -43.85 45.63
C GLU A 477 -11.39 -42.38 45.97
N LEU A 478 -10.22 -41.87 45.66
CA LEU A 478 -9.85 -40.47 45.90
C LEU A 478 -10.56 -39.54 44.89
N LEU A 479 -10.71 -40.00 43.65
CA LEU A 479 -11.46 -39.28 42.61
C LEU A 479 -12.91 -39.10 43.00
N ALA A 480 -13.56 -40.16 43.52
CA ALA A 480 -14.93 -40.09 44.04
C ALA A 480 -15.08 -39.09 45.22
N GLN A 481 -14.07 -38.97 46.08
CA GLN A 481 -14.05 -37.95 47.14
C GLN A 481 -13.95 -36.54 46.55
N VAL A 482 -13.09 -36.33 45.58
CA VAL A 482 -12.95 -35.05 44.86
C VAL A 482 -14.28 -34.70 44.19
N GLU A 483 -14.94 -35.66 43.55
CA GLU A 483 -16.21 -35.48 42.87
C GLU A 483 -17.35 -35.09 43.82
N SER A 484 -17.33 -35.64 45.05
CA SER A 484 -18.35 -35.36 46.07
C SER A 484 -18.31 -33.92 46.63
N VAL A 485 -17.15 -33.24 46.52
CA VAL A 485 -16.98 -31.85 46.99
C VAL A 485 -16.94 -30.85 45.83
N ALA A 486 -16.99 -31.32 44.59
CA ALA A 486 -17.02 -30.48 43.40
C ALA A 486 -18.43 -29.97 43.11
N SER A 487 -18.57 -28.66 42.86
CA SER A 487 -19.83 -28.04 42.42
C SER A 487 -19.88 -27.89 40.90
N ALA A 488 -21.07 -28.13 40.31
CA ALA A 488 -21.30 -27.89 38.89
C ALA A 488 -21.72 -26.43 38.67
N VAL A 489 -21.11 -25.78 37.68
CA VAL A 489 -21.44 -24.40 37.29
C VAL A 489 -21.48 -24.31 35.77
N GLN A 490 -22.38 -23.49 35.24
CA GLN A 490 -22.53 -23.23 33.79
C GLN A 490 -22.34 -21.75 33.51
N TYR A 491 -21.78 -21.47 32.31
CA TYR A 491 -21.51 -20.11 31.82
C TYR A 491 -22.01 -19.97 30.39
N SER A 492 -22.56 -18.79 30.08
CA SER A 492 -23.02 -18.43 28.75
C SER A 492 -21.86 -17.91 27.86
N PRO A 493 -21.97 -18.02 26.52
CA PRO A 493 -20.98 -17.43 25.62
C PRO A 493 -20.77 -15.94 25.89
N GLY A 494 -19.51 -15.51 25.96
CA GLY A 494 -19.09 -14.13 26.27
C GLY A 494 -19.04 -13.79 27.76
N GLU A 495 -19.44 -14.69 28.67
CA GLU A 495 -19.42 -14.47 30.12
C GLU A 495 -17.97 -14.55 30.64
N ALA A 496 -17.57 -13.55 31.45
CA ALA A 496 -16.28 -13.56 32.14
C ALA A 496 -16.37 -14.44 33.39
N ILE A 497 -15.58 -15.50 33.43
CA ILE A 497 -15.51 -16.45 34.53
C ILE A 497 -14.54 -15.98 35.62
N LEU A 498 -13.42 -15.42 35.20
CA LEU A 498 -12.37 -14.83 36.04
C LEU A 498 -11.91 -13.52 35.41
N THR A 499 -11.52 -12.53 36.22
CA THR A 499 -10.99 -11.25 35.76
C THR A 499 -9.55 -11.06 36.25
N ALA A 500 -8.64 -10.69 35.36
CA ALA A 500 -7.24 -10.41 35.70
C ALA A 500 -7.14 -9.30 36.77
N GLY A 501 -6.29 -9.50 37.80
CA GLY A 501 -6.06 -8.55 38.87
C GLY A 501 -7.05 -8.67 40.04
N GLU A 502 -8.17 -9.38 39.89
CA GLU A 502 -9.09 -9.64 41.04
C GLU A 502 -8.43 -10.56 42.07
N ALA A 503 -8.86 -10.42 43.31
CA ALA A 503 -8.42 -11.31 44.39
C ALA A 503 -8.83 -12.77 44.10
N ALA A 504 -7.91 -13.70 44.27
CA ALA A 504 -8.19 -15.11 44.05
C ALA A 504 -9.10 -15.66 45.16
N ASP A 505 -10.26 -16.17 44.77
CA ASP A 505 -11.30 -16.71 45.67
C ASP A 505 -11.13 -18.20 45.99
N GLY A 506 -9.98 -18.77 45.65
CA GLY A 506 -9.65 -20.16 45.91
C GLY A 506 -10.27 -21.18 44.94
N ARG A 507 -11.06 -20.75 43.95
CA ARG A 507 -11.70 -21.65 42.98
C ARG A 507 -10.75 -22.14 41.89
N VAL A 508 -10.80 -23.45 41.61
CA VAL A 508 -10.14 -24.15 40.50
C VAL A 508 -11.24 -24.79 39.66
N PHE A 509 -11.16 -24.64 38.36
CA PHE A 509 -12.19 -25.01 37.39
C PHE A 509 -11.71 -26.16 36.50
N PHE A 510 -12.60 -27.13 36.28
CA PHE A 510 -12.39 -28.29 35.38
C PHE A 510 -13.47 -28.27 34.31
N ILE A 511 -13.10 -28.15 33.04
CA ILE A 511 -14.05 -28.00 31.95
C ILE A 511 -14.58 -29.38 31.54
N GLU A 512 -15.91 -29.59 31.71
CA GLU A 512 -16.59 -30.80 31.21
C GLU A 512 -17.10 -30.63 29.78
N LYS A 513 -17.53 -29.41 29.41
CA LYS A 513 -18.08 -29.08 28.08
C LYS A 513 -17.77 -27.64 27.73
N GLY A 514 -17.57 -27.36 26.44
CA GLY A 514 -17.34 -26.00 25.93
C GLY A 514 -15.87 -25.59 25.91
N TYR A 515 -15.64 -24.34 25.52
CA TYR A 515 -14.30 -23.76 25.40
C TYR A 515 -14.23 -22.42 26.12
N VAL A 516 -13.07 -22.10 26.69
CA VAL A 516 -12.79 -20.83 27.33
C VAL A 516 -11.49 -20.23 26.77
N SER A 517 -11.48 -18.92 26.55
CA SER A 517 -10.30 -18.14 26.19
C SER A 517 -9.63 -17.56 27.43
N ILE A 518 -8.30 -17.71 27.52
CA ILE A 518 -7.44 -17.07 28.51
C ILE A 518 -6.88 -15.79 27.91
N LEU A 519 -7.23 -14.65 28.48
CA LEU A 519 -6.92 -13.31 27.99
C LEU A 519 -6.01 -12.57 28.97
N VAL A 520 -5.01 -11.87 28.45
CA VAL A 520 -4.13 -10.98 29.25
C VAL A 520 -4.33 -9.55 28.76
N PRO A 521 -4.51 -8.57 29.68
CA PRO A 521 -4.60 -7.17 29.30
C PRO A 521 -3.26 -6.66 28.77
N LEU A 522 -3.29 -5.87 27.69
CA LEU A 522 -2.15 -5.16 27.13
C LEU A 522 -2.11 -3.72 27.66
N GLU A 523 -0.95 -3.07 27.58
CA GLU A 523 -0.75 -1.67 28.02
C GLU A 523 -1.70 -0.67 27.33
N ASN A 524 -2.15 -0.97 26.11
CA ASN A 524 -3.08 -0.15 25.33
C ASN A 524 -4.57 -0.40 25.67
N GLY A 525 -4.87 -1.21 26.70
CA GLY A 525 -6.23 -1.55 27.13
C GLY A 525 -6.91 -2.65 26.31
N ALA A 526 -6.26 -3.17 25.26
CA ALA A 526 -6.76 -4.33 24.52
C ALA A 526 -6.46 -5.63 25.29
N HIS A 527 -7.15 -6.72 24.93
CA HIS A 527 -6.89 -8.04 25.49
C HIS A 527 -6.24 -8.93 24.45
N GLN A 528 -5.19 -9.64 24.83
CA GLN A 528 -4.54 -10.64 23.98
C GLN A 528 -4.89 -12.04 24.45
N ARG A 529 -5.43 -12.87 23.55
CA ARG A 529 -5.63 -14.29 23.80
C ARG A 529 -4.28 -15.01 23.88
N ILE A 530 -4.01 -15.69 24.99
CA ILE A 530 -2.79 -16.47 25.19
C ILE A 530 -3.02 -17.97 25.07
N SER A 531 -4.25 -18.45 25.35
CA SER A 531 -4.63 -19.86 25.20
C SER A 531 -6.13 -20.01 25.10
N THR A 532 -6.61 -21.07 24.46
CA THR A 532 -8.00 -21.56 24.56
C THR A 532 -7.98 -22.96 25.15
N LEU A 533 -8.78 -23.19 26.17
CA LEU A 533 -8.91 -24.46 26.87
C LEU A 533 -10.25 -25.12 26.55
N GLY A 534 -10.25 -26.44 26.41
CA GLY A 534 -11.43 -27.23 26.11
C GLY A 534 -11.74 -28.30 27.16
N PRO A 535 -12.69 -29.21 26.86
CA PRO A 535 -13.08 -30.29 27.76
C PRO A 535 -11.89 -31.13 28.22
N GLY A 536 -11.88 -31.52 29.49
CA GLY A 536 -10.80 -32.26 30.14
C GLY A 536 -9.63 -31.42 30.61
N MET A 537 -9.70 -30.08 30.42
CA MET A 537 -8.68 -29.13 30.91
C MET A 537 -9.19 -28.36 32.11
N GLY A 538 -8.26 -27.73 32.83
CA GLY A 538 -8.60 -26.90 33.98
C GLY A 538 -7.92 -25.54 33.95
N PHE A 539 -8.47 -24.61 34.70
CA PHE A 539 -7.91 -23.27 34.87
C PHE A 539 -8.15 -22.74 36.31
N GLY A 540 -7.48 -21.63 36.62
CA GLY A 540 -7.53 -21.07 37.99
C GLY A 540 -6.61 -21.78 39.00
N GLU A 541 -5.80 -22.72 38.54
CA GLU A 541 -4.88 -23.58 39.28
C GLU A 541 -3.76 -22.81 39.98
N MET A 542 -3.45 -21.61 39.53
CA MET A 542 -2.38 -20.77 40.10
C MET A 542 -2.62 -20.44 41.59
N VAL A 543 -3.85 -20.51 42.05
CA VAL A 543 -4.19 -20.35 43.46
C VAL A 543 -3.58 -21.47 44.33
N LEU A 544 -3.44 -22.69 43.79
CA LEU A 544 -2.79 -23.83 44.48
C LEU A 544 -1.25 -23.66 44.59
N LEU A 545 -0.69 -22.74 43.80
CA LEU A 545 0.73 -22.37 43.81
C LEU A 545 0.99 -21.11 44.65
N GLY A 546 -0.05 -20.61 45.40
CA GLY A 546 0.08 -19.49 46.31
C GLY A 546 -0.16 -18.10 45.69
N GLN A 547 -0.70 -18.03 44.48
CA GLN A 547 -1.09 -16.74 43.91
C GLN A 547 -2.33 -16.18 44.58
N THR A 548 -2.29 -14.90 44.96
CA THR A 548 -3.37 -14.19 45.67
C THR A 548 -4.26 -13.37 44.75
N THR A 549 -3.84 -13.20 43.48
CA THR A 549 -4.62 -12.48 42.47
C THR A 549 -4.74 -13.32 41.20
N ARG A 550 -5.77 -13.11 40.41
CA ARG A 550 -5.97 -13.76 39.12
C ARG A 550 -5.00 -13.19 38.09
N SER A 551 -4.21 -14.03 37.44
CA SER A 551 -3.18 -13.63 36.47
C SER A 551 -3.75 -13.30 35.08
N ALA A 552 -4.94 -13.80 34.76
CA ALA A 552 -5.57 -13.64 33.45
C ALA A 552 -7.09 -13.53 33.57
N THR A 553 -7.74 -12.95 32.61
CA THR A 553 -9.18 -13.00 32.42
C THR A 553 -9.54 -14.27 31.65
N VAL A 554 -10.58 -14.98 32.10
CA VAL A 554 -11.11 -16.18 31.46
C VAL A 554 -12.52 -15.91 31.01
N VAL A 555 -12.78 -16.08 29.69
CA VAL A 555 -14.08 -15.82 29.08
C VAL A 555 -14.58 -17.09 28.40
N ALA A 556 -15.87 -17.37 28.52
CA ALA A 556 -16.53 -18.48 27.85
C ALA A 556 -16.72 -18.18 26.35
N ASP A 557 -16.15 -19.01 25.47
CA ASP A 557 -16.31 -18.88 24.00
C ASP A 557 -17.59 -19.56 23.48
N SER A 558 -18.11 -20.49 24.25
CA SER A 558 -19.33 -21.26 23.97
C SER A 558 -20.14 -21.44 25.26
N GLU A 559 -21.24 -22.19 25.23
CA GLU A 559 -21.81 -22.71 26.49
C GLU A 559 -20.80 -23.60 27.18
N VAL A 560 -20.41 -23.27 28.41
CA VAL A 560 -19.38 -23.96 29.18
C VAL A 560 -19.99 -24.58 30.41
N SER A 561 -19.71 -25.86 30.65
CA SER A 561 -20.01 -26.56 31.89
C SER A 561 -18.68 -26.91 32.58
N CYS A 562 -18.55 -26.51 33.85
CA CYS A 562 -17.37 -26.76 34.66
C CYS A 562 -17.74 -27.45 35.98
N ARG A 563 -16.82 -28.30 36.47
CA ARG A 563 -16.74 -28.65 37.90
C ARG A 563 -15.77 -27.68 38.59
N VAL A 564 -16.18 -27.20 39.73
CA VAL A 564 -15.42 -26.20 40.50
C VAL A 564 -15.05 -26.80 41.87
N LEU A 565 -13.76 -26.75 42.19
CA LEU A 565 -13.22 -27.11 43.50
C LEU A 565 -12.66 -25.88 44.17
N ASN A 566 -12.87 -25.78 45.50
CA ASN A 566 -12.21 -24.77 46.31
C ASN A 566 -10.86 -25.30 46.81
N ALA A 567 -9.82 -24.48 46.83
CA ALA A 567 -8.49 -24.82 47.33
C ALA A 567 -8.54 -25.33 48.80
N VAL A 568 -9.44 -24.79 49.62
CA VAL A 568 -9.64 -25.24 50.99
C VAL A 568 -10.11 -26.70 51.04
N ASN A 569 -11.04 -27.08 50.14
CA ASN A 569 -11.51 -28.48 50.07
C ASN A 569 -10.40 -29.42 49.59
N ILE A 570 -9.57 -28.96 48.62
CA ILE A 570 -8.41 -29.70 48.13
C ILE A 570 -7.41 -29.90 49.28
N ASP A 571 -7.11 -28.88 50.09
CA ASP A 571 -6.18 -28.96 51.21
C ASP A 571 -6.73 -29.89 52.32
N GLN A 572 -8.05 -29.86 52.58
CA GLN A 572 -8.68 -30.79 53.53
C GLN A 572 -8.57 -32.25 53.09
N LEU A 573 -8.90 -32.54 51.82
CA LEU A 573 -8.76 -33.89 51.27
C LEU A 573 -7.28 -34.35 51.23
N ALA A 574 -6.36 -33.43 50.92
CA ALA A 574 -4.95 -33.71 50.89
C ALA A 574 -4.33 -33.92 52.26
N HIS A 575 -4.94 -33.47 53.34
CA HIS A 575 -4.52 -33.76 54.70
C HIS A 575 -4.61 -35.26 54.99
N ASP A 576 -5.72 -35.90 54.59
CA ASP A 576 -5.95 -37.34 54.76
C ASP A 576 -5.32 -38.19 53.64
N ALA A 577 -5.18 -37.61 52.43
CA ALA A 577 -4.63 -38.25 51.26
C ALA A 577 -3.59 -37.35 50.54
N PRO A 578 -2.34 -37.29 51.02
CA PRO A 578 -1.30 -36.39 50.43
C PRO A 578 -1.02 -36.62 48.93
N MET A 579 -1.34 -37.81 48.41
CA MET A 579 -1.21 -38.15 47.02
C MET A 579 -2.08 -37.25 46.10
N LEU A 580 -3.22 -36.73 46.59
CA LEU A 580 -4.03 -35.78 45.83
C LEU A 580 -3.22 -34.53 45.43
N ARG A 581 -2.58 -33.91 46.44
CA ARG A 581 -1.80 -32.69 46.20
C ARG A 581 -0.57 -32.95 45.35
N ILE A 582 0.12 -34.09 45.59
CA ILE A 582 1.29 -34.50 44.78
C ILE A 582 0.87 -34.66 43.32
N THR A 583 -0.15 -35.45 43.04
CA THR A 583 -0.63 -35.72 41.68
C THR A 583 -1.10 -34.43 40.97
N LEU A 584 -1.85 -33.57 41.67
CA LEU A 584 -2.26 -32.26 41.15
C LEU A 584 -1.04 -31.41 40.76
N LEU A 585 -0.05 -31.25 41.64
CA LEU A 585 1.14 -30.44 41.39
C LEU A 585 2.00 -31.00 40.26
N GLU A 586 2.16 -32.33 40.19
CA GLU A 586 2.86 -32.97 39.07
C GLU A 586 2.17 -32.72 37.74
N ASN A 587 0.85 -32.87 37.69
CA ASN A 587 0.08 -32.68 36.48
C ASN A 587 0.05 -31.18 36.03
N ILE A 588 -0.11 -30.26 37.00
CA ILE A 588 0.04 -28.81 36.73
C ILE A 588 1.43 -28.49 36.20
N SER A 589 2.50 -29.06 36.79
CA SER A 589 3.87 -28.83 36.35
C SER A 589 4.10 -29.35 34.92
N ARG A 590 3.55 -30.52 34.56
CA ARG A 590 3.60 -31.04 33.17
C ARG A 590 2.86 -30.17 32.20
N ASP A 591 1.67 -29.65 32.56
CA ASP A 591 0.87 -28.74 31.73
C ASP A 591 1.62 -27.41 31.52
N MET A 592 2.21 -26.84 32.57
CA MET A 592 3.03 -25.63 32.48
C MET A 592 4.28 -25.82 31.60
N ALA A 593 4.96 -26.95 31.71
CA ALA A 593 6.11 -27.27 30.85
C ALA A 593 5.72 -27.37 29.38
N GLU A 594 4.56 -27.96 29.07
CA GLU A 594 4.04 -28.05 27.70
C GLU A 594 3.63 -26.66 27.16
N LYS A 595 2.94 -25.85 27.96
CA LYS A 595 2.60 -24.45 27.60
C LYS A 595 3.86 -23.63 27.31
N LEU A 596 4.91 -23.76 28.14
CA LEU A 596 6.18 -23.09 27.94
C LEU A 596 6.90 -23.56 26.67
N ARG A 597 6.93 -24.87 26.41
CA ARG A 597 7.51 -25.45 25.19
C ARG A 597 6.82 -24.89 23.94
N ARG A 598 5.48 -24.83 23.92
CA ARG A 598 4.71 -24.25 22.82
C ARG A 598 4.99 -22.76 22.63
N ALA A 599 5.05 -21.98 23.72
CA ALA A 599 5.41 -20.57 23.65
C ALA A 599 6.81 -20.36 23.05
N THR A 600 7.78 -21.19 23.44
CA THR A 600 9.16 -21.15 22.89
C THR A 600 9.19 -21.51 21.40
N GLN A 601 8.42 -22.51 20.97
CA GLN A 601 8.29 -22.86 19.55
C GLN A 601 7.68 -21.70 18.75
N TRP A 602 6.64 -21.06 19.29
CA TRP A 602 6.02 -19.90 18.69
C TRP A 602 6.99 -18.74 18.49
N ILE A 603 7.77 -18.40 19.53
CA ILE A 603 8.80 -17.37 19.45
C ILE A 603 9.85 -17.72 18.38
N SER A 604 10.32 -18.96 18.36
CA SER A 604 11.31 -19.42 17.38
C SER A 604 10.77 -19.41 15.94
N ALA A 605 9.48 -19.69 15.73
CA ALA A 605 8.86 -19.67 14.41
C ALA A 605 8.64 -18.23 13.90
N LEU A 606 8.49 -17.24 14.80
CA LEU A 606 8.27 -15.83 14.47
C LEU A 606 9.57 -15.01 14.42
N ALA A 607 10.63 -15.43 15.09
CA ALA A 607 11.97 -14.82 15.01
C ALA A 607 12.64 -15.16 13.67
#